data_fab5930e03d7c6cc658a5dd225c5d7d9
#
_entry.id   fab5930e03d7c6cc658a5dd225c5d7d9
#
_cell.length_a   1.000
_cell.length_b   1.000
_cell.length_c   1.000
_cell.angle_alpha   90.00
_cell.angle_beta   90.00
_cell.angle_gamma   90.00
#
_symmetry.space_group_name_H-M   'P 1'
#
loop_
_entity.id
_entity.type
_entity.pdbx_description
1 polymer ?
#
loop_
_entity_poly.entity_id
_entity_poly.type
_entity_poly.pdbx_seq_one_letter_code
_entity_poly.pdbx_strand_id
1 'polypeptide(L)'
;LHRKQLINNVNLIFVHSEINHIIILLIIISNLYGHNEVKLIISGKGRQNFLNESFYQQPSFVLINGKRNDICKKSCDFETEINNITIKFNDLINSCEKMFDGLNNITEVDLSNLDTSKVISMAFMFNNCNNLLKINFDNINTSLVQNMSYLFHYSTKLTSIDVSNFDTSNVDNMYYMFKHCESLLSIDVSKFNTEKVQNMEDLFASCYNLTSIDISNFVTSKVKDIRGMFYGCLKLRKVDLKNFNTSLVTNFMGLIE
;
A
#
# COMPACT_ATOMS: atom_id res chain seq x y z
N LEU A 1 28.81 15.60 56.83
CA LEU A 1 27.47 15.56 56.16
C LEU A 1 27.54 16.10 54.73
N HIS A 2 28.24 17.20 54.45
CA HIS A 2 28.31 17.79 53.10
C HIS A 2 28.99 16.90 52.02
N ARG A 3 30.01 16.11 52.38
CA ARG A 3 30.70 15.22 51.42
C ARG A 3 29.83 14.03 50.94
N LYS A 4 28.97 13.49 51.82
CA LYS A 4 28.06 12.40 51.43
C LYS A 4 26.93 12.86 50.49
N GLN A 5 26.44 14.11 50.67
CA GLN A 5 25.44 14.68 49.76
C GLN A 5 25.98 14.97 48.36
N LEU A 6 27.26 15.45 48.25
CA LEU A 6 27.87 15.68 46.95
C LEU A 6 28.09 14.37 46.16
N ILE A 7 28.53 13.31 46.82
CA ILE A 7 28.78 12.01 46.19
C ILE A 7 27.45 11.39 45.68
N ASN A 8 26.35 11.49 46.47
CA ASN A 8 25.06 11.01 46.03
C ASN A 8 24.50 11.82 44.85
N ASN A 9 24.68 13.14 44.82
CA ASN A 9 24.23 13.97 43.70
C ASN A 9 25.08 13.75 42.44
N VAL A 10 26.38 13.52 42.54
CA VAL A 10 27.23 13.16 41.41
C VAL A 10 26.87 11.79 40.85
N ASN A 11 26.63 10.79 41.72
CA ASN A 11 26.18 9.48 41.28
C ASN A 11 24.78 9.53 40.60
N LEU A 12 23.85 10.36 41.12
CA LEU A 12 22.53 10.55 40.48
C LEU A 12 22.67 11.22 39.08
N ILE A 13 23.58 12.21 38.95
CA ILE A 13 23.80 12.88 37.66
C ILE A 13 24.45 11.93 36.65
N PHE A 14 25.42 11.08 37.06
CA PHE A 14 26.01 10.08 36.18
C PHE A 14 25.01 9.01 35.76
N VAL A 15 24.19 8.49 36.69
CA VAL A 15 23.14 7.51 36.39
C VAL A 15 22.08 8.11 35.44
N HIS A 16 21.70 9.39 35.64
CA HIS A 16 20.76 10.05 34.73
C HIS A 16 21.36 10.27 33.34
N SER A 17 22.67 10.60 33.26
CA SER A 17 23.36 10.73 31.97
C SER A 17 23.43 9.41 31.22
N GLU A 18 23.75 8.32 31.89
CA GLU A 18 23.77 6.98 31.25
C GLU A 18 22.37 6.50 30.83
N ILE A 19 21.35 6.73 31.67
CA ILE A 19 19.96 6.40 31.31
C ILE A 19 19.51 7.21 30.09
N ASN A 20 19.83 8.52 30.05
CA ASN A 20 19.50 9.33 28.89
C ASN A 20 20.23 8.86 27.62
N HIS A 21 21.49 8.47 27.73
CA HIS A 21 22.23 7.88 26.59
C HIS A 21 21.65 6.55 26.15
N ILE A 22 21.25 5.68 27.07
CA ILE A 22 20.58 4.41 26.78
C ILE A 22 19.21 4.66 26.13
N ILE A 23 18.42 5.62 26.63
CA ILE A 23 17.12 5.98 26.05
C ILE A 23 17.33 6.57 24.64
N ILE A 24 18.29 7.47 24.45
CA ILE A 24 18.59 8.01 23.13
C ILE A 24 19.09 6.90 22.19
N LEU A 25 19.93 5.99 22.67
CA LEU A 25 20.41 4.85 21.89
C LEU A 25 19.27 3.89 21.54
N LEU A 26 18.34 3.63 22.49
CA LEU A 26 17.15 2.83 22.25
C LEU A 26 16.19 3.50 21.27
N ILE A 27 16.03 4.82 21.34
CA ILE A 27 15.25 5.61 20.37
C ILE A 27 15.92 5.58 19.00
N ILE A 28 17.24 5.76 18.92
CA ILE A 28 17.99 5.65 17.67
C ILE A 28 17.91 4.23 17.11
N ILE A 29 18.07 3.21 17.94
CA ILE A 29 17.96 1.81 17.55
C ILE A 29 16.51 1.49 17.14
N SER A 30 15.50 1.97 17.88
CA SER A 30 14.11 1.79 17.48
C SER A 30 13.78 2.52 16.18
N ASN A 31 14.36 3.68 15.94
CA ASN A 31 14.22 4.40 14.68
C ASN A 31 15.03 3.76 13.53
N LEU A 32 16.16 3.09 13.83
CA LEU A 32 16.96 2.36 12.85
C LEU A 32 16.41 0.97 12.53
N TYR A 33 15.74 0.31 13.50
CA TYR A 33 15.18 -1.05 13.36
C TYR A 33 13.65 -1.09 13.48
N GLY A 34 12.99 0.07 13.70
CA GLY A 34 11.64 0.14 14.21
C GLY A 34 10.52 0.07 13.19
N HIS A 35 10.76 0.25 11.91
CA HIS A 35 9.67 0.64 11.00
C HIS A 35 9.69 -0.05 9.64
N ASN A 36 9.99 -1.36 9.60
CA ASN A 36 9.78 -2.11 8.38
C ASN A 36 8.81 -3.26 8.65
N GLU A 37 7.57 -2.87 8.91
CA GLU A 37 6.52 -3.82 9.26
C GLU A 37 5.21 -3.56 8.53
N VAL A 38 4.47 -4.63 8.32
CA VAL A 38 3.10 -4.63 7.83
C VAL A 38 2.20 -5.26 8.87
N LYS A 39 1.05 -4.65 9.13
CA LYS A 39 0.00 -5.25 9.97
C LYS A 39 -1.18 -5.63 9.11
N LEU A 40 -1.74 -6.80 9.39
CA LEU A 40 -2.87 -7.34 8.66
C LEU A 40 -3.93 -7.84 9.64
N ILE A 41 -5.19 -7.75 9.23
CA ILE A 41 -6.27 -8.56 9.77
C ILE A 41 -6.66 -9.57 8.69
N ILE A 42 -6.60 -10.84 9.04
CA ILE A 42 -7.02 -11.94 8.16
C ILE A 42 -8.14 -12.73 8.78
N SER A 43 -9.01 -13.31 7.94
CA SER A 43 -10.10 -14.19 8.34
C SER A 43 -9.83 -15.63 7.91
N GLY A 44 -10.36 -16.58 8.69
CA GLY A 44 -10.31 -18.01 8.41
C GLY A 44 -9.41 -18.81 9.34
N LYS A 45 -9.88 -20.03 9.65
CA LYS A 45 -9.14 -21.05 10.41
C LYS A 45 -8.33 -21.95 9.48
N GLY A 46 -7.47 -22.77 10.07
CA GLY A 46 -6.60 -23.70 9.35
C GLY A 46 -5.50 -22.97 8.58
N ARG A 47 -5.01 -23.58 7.53
CA ARG A 47 -3.89 -23.06 6.75
C ARG A 47 -4.31 -21.83 5.97
N GLN A 48 -3.73 -20.68 6.28
CA GLN A 48 -3.99 -19.40 5.61
C GLN A 48 -2.67 -18.75 5.19
N ASN A 49 -2.66 -18.16 3.99
CA ASN A 49 -1.57 -17.30 3.55
C ASN A 49 -1.82 -15.86 4.02
N PHE A 50 -0.75 -15.16 4.40
CA PHE A 50 -0.73 -13.73 4.72
C PHE A 50 0.31 -12.95 3.91
N LEU A 51 1.11 -13.63 3.11
CA LEU A 51 1.90 -13.12 1.99
C LEU A 51 1.72 -14.06 0.80
N ASN A 52 1.74 -13.51 -0.40
CA ASN A 52 1.70 -14.32 -1.62
C ASN A 52 3.00 -15.13 -1.75
N GLU A 53 2.90 -16.38 -2.19
CA GLU A 53 4.07 -17.28 -2.33
C GLU A 53 5.10 -16.73 -3.33
N SER A 54 4.65 -15.98 -4.35
CA SER A 54 5.51 -15.35 -5.36
C SER A 54 6.21 -14.07 -4.85
N PHE A 55 5.80 -13.52 -3.69
CA PHE A 55 6.47 -12.35 -3.14
C PHE A 55 7.92 -12.70 -2.78
N TYR A 56 8.86 -11.95 -3.32
CA TYR A 56 10.27 -12.35 -3.32
C TYR A 56 10.94 -12.31 -1.94
N GLN A 57 10.49 -11.38 -1.06
CA GLN A 57 11.14 -11.18 0.24
C GLN A 57 10.52 -12.05 1.33
N GLN A 58 11.40 -12.60 2.17
CA GLN A 58 10.96 -13.37 3.33
C GLN A 58 10.91 -12.47 4.57
N PRO A 59 9.87 -12.61 5.41
CA PRO A 59 9.86 -11.99 6.72
C PRO A 59 11.03 -12.46 7.59
N SER A 60 11.56 -11.56 8.41
CA SER A 60 12.50 -11.93 9.48
C SER A 60 11.78 -12.74 10.54
N PHE A 61 10.62 -12.26 10.98
CA PHE A 61 9.68 -12.98 11.83
C PHE A 61 8.26 -12.42 11.68
N VAL A 62 7.30 -13.13 12.25
CA VAL A 62 5.89 -12.76 12.24
C VAL A 62 5.37 -12.76 13.68
N LEU A 63 4.50 -11.80 14.02
CA LEU A 63 3.68 -11.87 15.22
C LEU A 63 2.28 -12.33 14.82
N ILE A 64 1.75 -13.34 15.48
CA ILE A 64 0.39 -13.85 15.32
C ILE A 64 -0.34 -13.57 16.62
N ASN A 65 -1.38 -12.73 16.57
CA ASN A 65 -2.13 -12.29 17.76
C ASN A 65 -1.18 -11.79 18.88
N GLY A 66 -0.13 -11.02 18.49
CA GLY A 66 0.88 -10.45 19.37
C GLY A 66 1.97 -11.41 19.84
N LYS A 67 1.89 -12.71 19.51
CA LYS A 67 2.91 -13.71 19.88
C LYS A 67 3.88 -13.94 18.71
N ARG A 68 5.20 -13.91 18.99
CA ARG A 68 6.23 -14.16 17.99
C ARG A 68 6.17 -15.60 17.49
N ASN A 69 6.25 -15.71 16.17
CA ASN A 69 6.34 -16.98 15.46
C ASN A 69 7.49 -16.91 14.44
N ASP A 70 8.50 -17.75 14.64
CA ASP A 70 9.70 -17.78 13.77
C ASP A 70 9.57 -18.86 12.67
N ILE A 71 8.53 -19.70 12.74
CA ILE A 71 8.29 -20.81 11.82
C ILE A 71 7.49 -20.34 10.60
N CYS A 72 6.41 -19.60 10.82
CA CYS A 72 5.56 -19.09 9.75
C CYS A 72 6.27 -17.98 8.99
N LYS A 73 6.32 -18.08 7.66
CA LYS A 73 6.95 -17.07 6.80
C LYS A 73 5.95 -16.35 5.89
N LYS A 74 5.13 -17.09 5.17
CA LYS A 74 4.09 -16.54 4.27
C LYS A 74 2.71 -17.09 4.57
N SER A 75 2.64 -18.20 5.30
CA SER A 75 1.41 -18.89 5.69
C SER A 75 1.56 -19.52 7.06
N CYS A 76 0.44 -19.75 7.73
CA CYS A 76 0.39 -20.43 9.02
C CYS A 76 -0.94 -21.15 9.19
N ASP A 77 -1.00 -22.09 10.16
CA ASP A 77 -2.25 -22.67 10.63
C ASP A 77 -2.82 -21.84 11.77
N PHE A 78 -4.07 -21.43 11.65
CA PHE A 78 -4.77 -20.56 12.61
C PHE A 78 -5.90 -21.29 13.30
N GLU A 79 -6.01 -21.09 14.61
CA GLU A 79 -7.06 -21.68 15.43
C GLU A 79 -8.31 -20.78 15.52
N THR A 80 -8.11 -19.48 15.35
CA THR A 80 -9.16 -18.46 15.46
C THR A 80 -9.64 -17.99 14.10
N GLU A 81 -10.90 -17.54 14.03
CA GLU A 81 -11.51 -17.04 12.79
C GLU A 81 -10.93 -15.70 12.34
N ILE A 82 -10.56 -14.84 13.29
CA ILE A 82 -9.94 -13.54 13.05
C ILE A 82 -8.55 -13.54 13.66
N ASN A 83 -7.56 -13.14 12.88
CA ASN A 83 -6.16 -13.13 13.29
C ASN A 83 -5.48 -11.80 12.94
N ASN A 84 -4.78 -11.23 13.93
CA ASN A 84 -3.93 -10.07 13.73
C ASN A 84 -2.50 -10.54 13.43
N ILE A 85 -1.99 -10.15 12.28
CA ILE A 85 -0.65 -10.52 11.82
C ILE A 85 0.21 -9.26 11.76
N THR A 86 1.41 -9.31 12.35
CA THR A 86 2.44 -8.30 12.10
C THR A 86 3.62 -8.99 11.45
N ILE A 87 3.97 -8.55 10.26
CA ILE A 87 5.08 -9.07 9.46
C ILE A 87 6.24 -8.10 9.60
N LYS A 88 7.39 -8.59 10.02
CA LYS A 88 8.62 -7.80 10.16
C LYS A 88 9.64 -8.16 9.09
N PHE A 89 10.23 -7.14 8.49
CA PHE A 89 11.35 -7.27 7.55
C PHE A 89 12.60 -6.59 8.13
N ASN A 90 13.75 -7.24 8.02
CA ASN A 90 15.03 -6.64 8.42
C ASN A 90 15.61 -5.78 7.29
N ASP A 91 15.40 -6.21 6.05
CA ASP A 91 15.95 -5.55 4.88
C ASP A 91 14.91 -4.61 4.26
N LEU A 92 15.37 -3.55 3.60
CA LEU A 92 14.53 -2.66 2.83
C LEU A 92 13.88 -3.40 1.66
N ILE A 93 12.60 -3.13 1.45
CA ILE A 93 11.84 -3.68 0.33
C ILE A 93 12.09 -2.80 -0.90
N ASN A 94 12.48 -3.39 -2.01
CA ASN A 94 12.67 -2.69 -3.28
C ASN A 94 11.52 -2.93 -4.28
N SER A 95 10.61 -3.87 -3.96
CA SER A 95 9.40 -4.12 -4.73
C SER A 95 8.31 -4.66 -3.82
N CYS A 96 7.09 -4.14 -3.96
CA CYS A 96 5.87 -4.68 -3.34
C CYS A 96 5.06 -5.53 -4.33
N GLU A 97 5.64 -5.86 -5.48
CA GLU A 97 4.96 -6.63 -6.52
C GLU A 97 4.41 -7.94 -5.97
N LYS A 98 3.11 -8.16 -6.18
CA LYS A 98 2.36 -9.35 -5.74
C LYS A 98 2.38 -9.62 -4.24
N MET A 99 2.72 -8.66 -3.38
CA MET A 99 2.85 -8.92 -1.93
C MET A 99 1.62 -9.63 -1.35
N PHE A 100 0.42 -9.22 -1.73
CA PHE A 100 -0.86 -9.78 -1.26
C PHE A 100 -1.74 -10.32 -2.39
N ASP A 101 -1.20 -10.50 -3.60
CA ASP A 101 -1.93 -10.97 -4.76
C ASP A 101 -2.71 -12.26 -4.48
N GLY A 102 -4.01 -12.25 -4.75
CA GLY A 102 -4.91 -13.39 -4.59
C GLY A 102 -5.30 -13.75 -3.15
N LEU A 103 -4.93 -12.94 -2.16
CA LEU A 103 -5.21 -13.25 -0.75
C LEU A 103 -6.61 -12.76 -0.34
N ASN A 104 -7.62 -13.60 -0.58
CA ASN A 104 -9.01 -13.30 -0.27
C ASN A 104 -9.36 -13.35 1.23
N ASN A 105 -8.45 -13.80 2.07
CA ASN A 105 -8.62 -13.85 3.52
C ASN A 105 -8.22 -12.54 4.22
N ILE A 106 -7.54 -11.62 3.53
CA ILE A 106 -7.14 -10.33 4.10
C ILE A 106 -8.34 -9.38 4.08
N THR A 107 -8.63 -8.76 5.24
CA THR A 107 -9.68 -7.77 5.38
C THR A 107 -9.16 -6.36 5.64
N GLU A 108 -8.03 -6.22 6.32
CA GLU A 108 -7.40 -4.93 6.57
C GLU A 108 -5.88 -5.04 6.42
N VAL A 109 -5.25 -3.97 5.93
CA VAL A 109 -3.80 -3.84 5.77
C VAL A 109 -3.36 -2.48 6.28
N ASP A 110 -2.35 -2.46 7.14
CA ASP A 110 -1.68 -1.23 7.58
C ASP A 110 -0.21 -1.26 7.14
N LEU A 111 0.13 -0.32 6.25
CA LEU A 111 1.45 -0.13 5.67
C LEU A 111 2.18 1.09 6.27
N SER A 112 1.58 1.78 7.25
CA SER A 112 2.11 3.05 7.78
C SER A 112 3.54 2.96 8.35
N ASN A 113 3.97 1.74 8.68
CA ASN A 113 5.32 1.45 9.20
C ASN A 113 6.19 0.67 8.20
N LEU A 114 5.79 0.54 6.94
CA LEU A 114 6.59 -0.10 5.91
C LEU A 114 7.48 0.95 5.22
N ASP A 115 8.79 0.74 5.25
CA ASP A 115 9.72 1.59 4.48
C ASP A 115 9.67 1.23 3.00
N THR A 116 9.01 2.08 2.22
CA THR A 116 8.86 1.92 0.77
C THR A 116 9.76 2.85 -0.03
N SER A 117 10.74 3.51 0.62
CA SER A 117 11.63 4.50 -0.01
C SER A 117 12.48 3.97 -1.15
N LYS A 118 12.58 2.63 -1.31
CA LYS A 118 13.30 1.96 -2.39
C LYS A 118 12.40 1.19 -3.35
N VAL A 119 11.07 1.25 -3.14
CA VAL A 119 10.12 0.49 -3.95
C VAL A 119 9.98 1.10 -5.34
N ILE A 120 10.21 0.28 -6.37
CA ILE A 120 10.10 0.67 -7.78
C ILE A 120 8.86 0.07 -8.47
N SER A 121 8.24 -0.97 -7.87
CA SER A 121 7.02 -1.59 -8.40
C SER A 121 6.05 -1.94 -7.26
N MET A 122 4.78 -1.59 -7.47
CA MET A 122 3.64 -2.00 -6.67
C MET A 122 2.63 -2.81 -7.50
N ALA A 123 3.06 -3.33 -8.65
CA ALA A 123 2.20 -4.08 -9.55
C ALA A 123 1.59 -5.29 -8.84
N PHE A 124 0.29 -5.52 -9.04
CA PHE A 124 -0.46 -6.63 -8.45
C PHE A 124 -0.47 -6.70 -6.92
N MET A 125 -0.06 -5.64 -6.20
CA MET A 125 0.12 -5.74 -4.74
C MET A 125 -1.14 -6.20 -4.01
N PHE A 126 -2.31 -5.70 -4.41
CA PHE A 126 -3.63 -6.06 -3.86
C PHE A 126 -4.56 -6.66 -4.94
N ASN A 127 -3.99 -7.22 -6.01
CA ASN A 127 -4.78 -7.86 -7.05
C ASN A 127 -5.55 -9.05 -6.48
N ASN A 128 -6.83 -9.19 -6.86
CA ASN A 128 -7.73 -10.24 -6.37
C ASN A 128 -7.85 -10.32 -4.82
N CYS A 129 -7.69 -9.21 -4.09
CA CYS A 129 -7.98 -9.15 -2.66
C CYS A 129 -9.49 -8.86 -2.43
N ASN A 130 -10.36 -9.80 -2.83
CA ASN A 130 -11.82 -9.57 -2.93
C ASN A 130 -12.50 -9.25 -1.59
N ASN A 131 -11.91 -9.59 -0.45
CA ASN A 131 -12.45 -9.31 0.88
C ASN A 131 -11.78 -8.13 1.57
N LEU A 132 -10.87 -7.44 0.92
CA LEU A 132 -10.18 -6.28 1.48
C LEU A 132 -11.15 -5.12 1.64
N LEU A 133 -11.25 -4.59 2.87
CA LEU A 133 -12.16 -3.51 3.26
C LEU A 133 -11.43 -2.20 3.49
N LYS A 134 -10.18 -2.27 4.00
CA LYS A 134 -9.42 -1.09 4.43
C LYS A 134 -7.93 -1.26 4.21
N ILE A 135 -7.30 -0.19 3.75
CA ILE A 135 -5.84 -0.07 3.65
C ILE A 135 -5.43 1.25 4.29
N ASN A 136 -4.39 1.22 5.12
CA ASN A 136 -3.73 2.42 5.62
C ASN A 136 -2.42 2.64 4.85
N PHE A 137 -2.33 3.76 4.13
CA PHE A 137 -1.16 4.22 3.38
C PHE A 137 -0.47 5.43 4.04
N ASP A 138 -0.70 5.69 5.33
CA ASP A 138 0.04 6.74 6.02
C ASP A 138 1.55 6.48 5.90
N ASN A 139 2.32 7.56 5.66
CA ASN A 139 3.78 7.51 5.50
C ASN A 139 4.30 6.66 4.31
N ILE A 140 3.43 6.18 3.42
CA ILE A 140 3.89 5.48 2.21
C ILE A 140 4.75 6.41 1.34
N ASN A 141 5.87 5.93 0.86
CA ASN A 141 6.71 6.65 -0.11
C ASN A 141 6.66 5.94 -1.46
N THR A 142 6.02 6.57 -2.45
CA THR A 142 5.89 6.03 -3.81
C THR A 142 6.73 6.79 -4.84
N SER A 143 7.62 7.69 -4.39
CA SER A 143 8.38 8.58 -5.28
C SER A 143 9.29 7.88 -6.29
N LEU A 144 9.68 6.63 -6.06
CA LEU A 144 10.46 5.83 -7.01
C LEU A 144 9.61 4.83 -7.81
N VAL A 145 8.31 4.71 -7.51
CA VAL A 145 7.45 3.71 -8.14
C VAL A 145 7.20 4.08 -9.60
N GLN A 146 7.47 3.13 -10.48
CA GLN A 146 7.27 3.24 -11.93
C GLN A 146 6.04 2.45 -12.38
N ASN A 147 5.75 1.32 -11.76
CA ASN A 147 4.67 0.43 -12.16
C ASN A 147 3.64 0.25 -11.04
N MET A 148 2.40 0.69 -11.31
CA MET A 148 1.22 0.52 -10.45
C MET A 148 0.12 -0.31 -11.14
N SER A 149 0.47 -1.08 -12.19
CA SER A 149 -0.51 -1.90 -12.90
C SER A 149 -1.14 -2.95 -11.99
N TYR A 150 -2.44 -3.17 -12.14
CA TYR A 150 -3.22 -4.13 -11.36
C TYR A 150 -3.20 -3.90 -9.84
N LEU A 151 -2.78 -2.73 -9.35
CA LEU A 151 -2.52 -2.51 -7.91
C LEU A 151 -3.72 -2.91 -7.03
N PHE A 152 -4.95 -2.55 -7.41
CA PHE A 152 -6.20 -2.86 -6.70
C PHE A 152 -7.20 -3.67 -7.54
N HIS A 153 -6.73 -4.26 -8.63
CA HIS A 153 -7.60 -5.01 -9.55
C HIS A 153 -8.36 -6.12 -8.81
N TYR A 154 -9.67 -6.20 -9.00
CA TYR A 154 -10.57 -7.11 -8.26
C TYR A 154 -10.54 -6.96 -6.72
N SER A 155 -10.20 -5.81 -6.17
CA SER A 155 -10.45 -5.49 -4.76
C SER A 155 -11.91 -5.04 -4.59
N THR A 156 -12.84 -5.98 -4.78
CA THR A 156 -14.27 -5.70 -5.03
C THR A 156 -15.01 -5.09 -3.86
N LYS A 157 -14.53 -5.25 -2.61
CA LYS A 157 -15.18 -4.74 -1.40
C LYS A 157 -14.66 -3.39 -0.92
N LEU A 158 -13.59 -2.84 -1.51
CA LEU A 158 -13.11 -1.51 -1.16
C LEU A 158 -14.13 -0.44 -1.52
N THR A 159 -14.66 0.26 -0.52
CA THR A 159 -15.64 1.36 -0.73
C THR A 159 -14.96 2.72 -0.88
N SER A 160 -13.76 2.86 -0.34
CA SER A 160 -12.91 4.04 -0.47
C SER A 160 -11.44 3.63 -0.41
N ILE A 161 -10.56 4.40 -1.05
CA ILE A 161 -9.12 4.22 -1.03
C ILE A 161 -8.50 5.60 -0.86
N ASP A 162 -7.71 5.82 0.20
CA ASP A 162 -6.95 7.05 0.35
C ASP A 162 -5.59 6.92 -0.35
N VAL A 163 -5.45 7.62 -1.46
CA VAL A 163 -4.23 7.69 -2.28
C VAL A 163 -3.58 9.09 -2.21
N SER A 164 -3.97 9.90 -1.23
CA SER A 164 -3.50 11.29 -1.09
C SER A 164 -1.99 11.42 -0.85
N ASN A 165 -1.35 10.36 -0.36
CA ASN A 165 0.09 10.27 -0.14
C ASN A 165 0.86 9.67 -1.33
N PHE A 166 0.18 9.31 -2.43
CA PHE A 166 0.85 8.73 -3.59
C PHE A 166 1.54 9.83 -4.43
N ASP A 167 2.86 9.74 -4.52
CA ASP A 167 3.63 10.44 -5.55
C ASP A 167 3.69 9.56 -6.81
N THR A 168 2.97 9.96 -7.85
CA THR A 168 2.91 9.22 -9.11
C THR A 168 3.80 9.83 -10.21
N SER A 169 4.68 10.78 -9.85
CA SER A 169 5.52 11.53 -10.82
C SER A 169 6.48 10.65 -11.63
N ASN A 170 6.77 9.44 -11.16
CA ASN A 170 7.61 8.47 -11.84
C ASN A 170 6.83 7.29 -12.45
N VAL A 171 5.51 7.24 -12.27
CA VAL A 171 4.68 6.14 -12.76
C VAL A 171 4.49 6.26 -14.28
N ASP A 172 4.82 5.20 -14.99
CA ASP A 172 4.63 5.09 -16.44
C ASP A 172 3.51 4.11 -16.84
N ASN A 173 3.09 3.24 -15.92
CA ASN A 173 2.08 2.22 -16.16
C ASN A 173 1.02 2.18 -15.04
N MET A 174 -0.24 2.51 -15.41
CA MET A 174 -1.43 2.45 -14.55
C MET A 174 -2.49 1.44 -15.08
N TYR A 175 -2.06 0.52 -15.95
CA TYR A 175 -2.91 -0.50 -16.56
C TYR A 175 -3.70 -1.27 -15.50
N TYR A 176 -5.03 -1.29 -15.61
CA TYR A 176 -5.95 -2.02 -14.73
C TYR A 176 -5.88 -1.64 -13.24
N MET A 177 -5.31 -0.49 -12.88
CA MET A 177 -4.98 -0.18 -11.48
C MET A 177 -6.18 -0.31 -10.54
N PHE A 178 -7.37 0.15 -10.95
CA PHE A 178 -8.62 0.10 -10.17
C PHE A 178 -9.71 -0.74 -10.83
N LYS A 179 -9.38 -1.50 -11.88
CA LYS A 179 -10.37 -2.31 -12.59
C LYS A 179 -11.05 -3.29 -11.64
N HIS A 180 -12.39 -3.39 -11.73
CA HIS A 180 -13.22 -4.19 -10.81
C HIS A 180 -13.11 -3.80 -9.32
N CYS A 181 -12.84 -2.54 -8.99
CA CYS A 181 -13.14 -1.99 -7.67
C CYS A 181 -14.66 -1.69 -7.57
N GLU A 182 -15.47 -2.75 -7.56
CA GLU A 182 -16.91 -2.68 -7.79
C GLU A 182 -17.67 -1.88 -6.74
N SER A 183 -17.19 -1.86 -5.49
CA SER A 183 -17.80 -1.13 -4.38
C SER A 183 -17.29 0.30 -4.22
N LEU A 184 -16.30 0.73 -4.99
CA LEU A 184 -15.68 2.06 -4.87
C LEU A 184 -16.70 3.14 -5.22
N LEU A 185 -16.96 4.05 -4.25
CA LEU A 185 -17.97 5.12 -4.39
C LEU A 185 -17.40 6.40 -4.98
N SER A 186 -16.18 6.73 -4.56
CA SER A 186 -15.42 7.88 -5.02
C SER A 186 -13.93 7.65 -4.77
N ILE A 187 -13.09 8.36 -5.48
CA ILE A 187 -11.64 8.39 -5.26
C ILE A 187 -11.12 9.79 -5.59
N ASP A 188 -10.23 10.31 -4.75
CA ASP A 188 -9.54 11.57 -5.00
C ASP A 188 -8.18 11.29 -5.65
N VAL A 189 -8.09 11.60 -6.95
CA VAL A 189 -6.87 11.49 -7.76
C VAL A 189 -6.30 12.86 -8.13
N SER A 190 -6.72 13.93 -7.44
CA SER A 190 -6.30 15.31 -7.72
C SER A 190 -4.80 15.53 -7.60
N LYS A 191 -4.10 14.68 -6.83
CA LYS A 191 -2.63 14.73 -6.67
C LYS A 191 -1.86 13.85 -7.66
N PHE A 192 -2.54 13.06 -8.49
CA PHE A 192 -1.85 12.21 -9.45
C PHE A 192 -1.15 13.05 -10.52
N ASN A 193 0.14 12.86 -10.66
CA ASN A 193 0.91 13.34 -11.81
C ASN A 193 0.97 12.22 -12.85
N THR A 194 0.37 12.45 -14.01
CA THR A 194 0.30 11.46 -15.09
C THR A 194 1.19 11.79 -16.29
N GLU A 195 2.10 12.77 -16.16
CA GLU A 195 2.97 13.22 -17.26
C GLU A 195 3.84 12.12 -17.88
N LYS A 196 4.18 11.07 -17.12
CA LYS A 196 4.98 9.94 -17.61
C LYS A 196 4.16 8.73 -18.02
N VAL A 197 2.87 8.70 -17.71
CA VAL A 197 2.02 7.54 -17.95
C VAL A 197 1.83 7.31 -19.43
N GLN A 198 2.06 6.07 -19.85
CA GLN A 198 1.92 5.61 -21.24
C GLN A 198 0.72 4.69 -21.44
N ASN A 199 0.25 4.03 -20.38
CA ASN A 199 -0.86 3.09 -20.45
C ASN A 199 -1.87 3.36 -19.31
N MET A 200 -3.10 3.67 -19.68
CA MET A 200 -4.26 3.87 -18.81
C MET A 200 -5.43 2.95 -19.20
N GLU A 201 -5.14 1.85 -19.94
CA GLU A 201 -6.15 0.88 -20.34
C GLU A 201 -6.90 0.37 -19.11
N ASP A 202 -8.23 0.38 -19.19
CA ASP A 202 -9.17 -0.13 -18.17
C ASP A 202 -8.91 0.42 -16.74
N LEU A 203 -8.30 1.62 -16.61
CA LEU A 203 -7.85 2.17 -15.32
C LEU A 203 -8.94 2.12 -14.25
N PHE A 204 -10.20 2.43 -14.59
CA PHE A 204 -11.38 2.40 -13.71
C PHE A 204 -12.48 1.48 -14.23
N ALA A 205 -12.18 0.59 -15.17
CA ALA A 205 -13.20 -0.26 -15.74
C ALA A 205 -13.92 -1.09 -14.68
N SER A 206 -15.24 -1.25 -14.84
CA SER A 206 -16.11 -2.00 -13.91
C SER A 206 -16.09 -1.51 -12.46
N CYS A 207 -15.80 -0.22 -12.23
CA CYS A 207 -16.08 0.44 -10.97
C CYS A 207 -17.59 0.78 -10.91
N TYR A 208 -18.44 -0.24 -10.76
CA TYR A 208 -19.92 -0.14 -10.93
C TYR A 208 -20.57 0.92 -10.05
N ASN A 209 -20.00 1.17 -8.87
CA ASN A 209 -20.55 2.10 -7.87
C ASN A 209 -19.89 3.50 -7.89
N LEU A 210 -18.90 3.73 -8.73
CA LEU A 210 -18.25 5.05 -8.85
C LEU A 210 -19.24 6.08 -9.39
N THR A 211 -19.53 7.12 -8.60
CA THR A 211 -20.54 8.13 -8.93
C THR A 211 -19.97 9.39 -9.56
N SER A 212 -18.74 9.73 -9.21
CA SER A 212 -18.02 10.89 -9.71
C SER A 212 -16.52 10.69 -9.62
N ILE A 213 -15.79 11.32 -10.53
CA ILE A 213 -14.33 11.39 -10.51
C ILE A 213 -13.89 12.69 -11.16
N ASP A 214 -12.90 13.35 -10.57
CA ASP A 214 -12.23 14.52 -11.17
C ASP A 214 -10.85 14.11 -11.67
N ILE A 215 -10.67 14.15 -12.98
CA ILE A 215 -9.43 13.84 -13.68
C ILE A 215 -8.94 15.05 -14.49
N SER A 216 -9.39 16.25 -14.13
CA SER A 216 -9.02 17.49 -14.83
C SER A 216 -7.52 17.79 -14.80
N ASN A 217 -6.80 17.21 -13.82
CA ASN A 217 -5.35 17.28 -13.67
C ASN A 217 -4.59 16.25 -14.53
N PHE A 218 -5.26 15.29 -15.18
CA PHE A 218 -4.57 14.25 -15.94
C PHE A 218 -3.93 14.83 -17.21
N VAL A 219 -2.63 14.60 -17.33
CA VAL A 219 -1.83 14.91 -18.54
C VAL A 219 -1.70 13.62 -19.36
N THR A 220 -2.28 13.60 -20.56
CA THR A 220 -2.34 12.39 -21.39
C THR A 220 -1.45 12.47 -22.63
N SER A 221 -0.52 13.43 -22.69
CA SER A 221 0.33 13.69 -23.87
C SER A 221 1.26 12.53 -24.27
N LYS A 222 1.53 11.58 -23.35
CA LYS A 222 2.32 10.37 -23.60
C LYS A 222 1.51 9.09 -23.62
N VAL A 223 0.20 9.18 -23.33
CA VAL A 223 -0.67 8.00 -23.24
C VAL A 223 -0.95 7.46 -24.63
N LYS A 224 -0.76 6.16 -24.80
CA LYS A 224 -0.95 5.42 -26.06
C LYS A 224 -2.24 4.58 -26.04
N ASP A 225 -2.68 4.14 -24.86
CA ASP A 225 -3.87 3.32 -24.69
C ASP A 225 -4.74 3.83 -23.52
N ILE A 226 -6.00 4.16 -23.83
CA ILE A 226 -7.04 4.58 -22.90
C ILE A 226 -8.28 3.69 -23.07
N ARG A 227 -8.16 2.54 -23.74
CA ARG A 227 -9.25 1.60 -23.97
C ARG A 227 -9.92 1.26 -22.66
N GLY A 228 -11.25 1.25 -22.69
CA GLY A 228 -12.08 0.82 -21.57
C GLY A 228 -11.89 1.60 -20.26
N MET A 229 -11.24 2.78 -20.28
CA MET A 229 -10.85 3.49 -19.05
C MET A 229 -11.99 3.62 -18.05
N PHE A 230 -13.23 3.81 -18.51
CA PHE A 230 -14.45 3.90 -17.69
C PHE A 230 -15.53 2.90 -18.13
N TYR A 231 -15.15 1.85 -18.86
CA TYR A 231 -16.06 0.80 -19.29
C TYR A 231 -16.80 0.18 -18.08
N GLY A 232 -18.11 0.08 -18.14
CA GLY A 232 -18.91 -0.50 -17.06
C GLY A 232 -18.99 0.36 -15.77
N CYS A 233 -18.64 1.62 -15.79
CA CYS A 233 -18.86 2.53 -14.64
C CYS A 233 -20.33 2.96 -14.58
N LEU A 234 -21.25 2.05 -14.25
CA LEU A 234 -22.70 2.18 -14.41
C LEU A 234 -23.33 3.37 -13.68
N LYS A 235 -22.71 3.85 -12.59
CA LYS A 235 -23.21 5.01 -11.82
C LYS A 235 -22.49 6.32 -12.14
N LEU A 236 -21.47 6.30 -12.98
CA LEU A 236 -20.70 7.49 -13.35
C LEU A 236 -21.49 8.32 -14.36
N ARG A 237 -21.92 9.53 -13.91
CA ARG A 237 -22.82 10.37 -14.72
C ARG A 237 -22.12 11.29 -15.68
N LYS A 238 -20.88 11.70 -15.35
CA LYS A 238 -20.13 12.67 -16.12
C LYS A 238 -18.63 12.51 -15.86
N VAL A 239 -17.85 12.56 -16.93
CA VAL A 239 -16.39 12.70 -16.90
C VAL A 239 -16.02 13.86 -17.81
N ASP A 240 -15.16 14.77 -17.33
CA ASP A 240 -14.64 15.86 -18.15
C ASP A 240 -13.31 15.46 -18.79
N LEU A 241 -13.32 15.21 -20.09
CA LEU A 241 -12.17 14.81 -20.89
C LEU A 241 -11.56 15.97 -21.71
N LYS A 242 -12.01 17.23 -21.49
CA LYS A 242 -11.59 18.36 -22.32
C LYS A 242 -10.09 18.60 -22.36
N ASN A 243 -9.35 18.19 -21.33
CA ASN A 243 -7.91 18.35 -21.22
C ASN A 243 -7.13 17.15 -21.77
N PHE A 244 -7.81 16.07 -22.23
CA PHE A 244 -7.14 14.91 -22.76
C PHE A 244 -6.50 15.21 -24.12
N ASN A 245 -5.19 15.06 -24.19
CA ASN A 245 -4.46 15.04 -25.44
C ASN A 245 -4.43 13.60 -25.98
N THR A 246 -5.16 13.36 -27.07
CA THR A 246 -5.29 12.04 -27.70
C THR A 246 -4.36 11.85 -28.90
N SER A 247 -3.41 12.74 -29.11
CA SER A 247 -2.56 12.72 -30.32
C SER A 247 -1.71 11.45 -30.49
N LEU A 248 -1.34 10.80 -29.38
CA LEU A 248 -0.60 9.53 -29.37
C LEU A 248 -1.47 8.31 -29.07
N VAL A 249 -2.78 8.53 -28.81
CA VAL A 249 -3.69 7.42 -28.50
C VAL A 249 -3.97 6.62 -29.75
N THR A 250 -3.65 5.34 -29.70
CA THR A 250 -3.93 4.38 -30.79
C THR A 250 -5.15 3.51 -30.52
N ASN A 251 -5.60 3.44 -29.26
CA ASN A 251 -6.74 2.62 -28.86
C ASN A 251 -7.59 3.33 -27.81
N PHE A 252 -8.84 3.59 -28.13
CA PHE A 252 -9.86 4.22 -27.25
C PHE A 252 -11.20 3.50 -27.31
N MET A 253 -11.22 2.22 -27.74
CA MET A 253 -12.42 1.39 -27.80
C MET A 253 -13.02 1.24 -26.39
N GLY A 254 -14.36 1.43 -26.27
CA GLY A 254 -15.04 1.27 -25.01
C GLY A 254 -14.59 2.26 -23.91
N LEU A 255 -14.11 3.44 -24.28
CA LEU A 255 -13.61 4.44 -23.32
C LEU A 255 -14.66 4.76 -22.25
N ILE A 256 -15.93 4.86 -22.65
CA ILE A 256 -17.10 5.11 -21.81
C ILE A 256 -18.24 4.29 -22.39
N GLU A 257 -18.78 3.33 -21.64
CA GLU A 257 -20.01 2.58 -21.95
C GLU A 257 -20.81 2.31 -20.67
#